data_a7ba2cf60f1318229fcc74d2681a62ba
#
_entry.id   a7ba2cf60f1318229fcc74d2681a62ba
#
_cell.length_a   1.000
_cell.length_b   1.000
_cell.length_c   1.000
_cell.angle_alpha   90.00
_cell.angle_beta   90.00
_cell.angle_gamma   90.00
#
_symmetry.space_group_name_H-M   'P 1'
#
loop_
_entity.id
_entity.type
_entity.pdbx_description
1 polymer ?
#
loop_
_entity_poly.entity_id
_entity_poly.type
_entity_poly.pdbx_seq_one_letter_code
_entity_poly.pdbx_strand_id
1 'polypeptide(L)'
;MRPPRTLLPSVSTVSTGLDPERLGEWLAVPPEELADRSPLPLTVLPTRDDVHRRFAQDLFDEAAEAARLGREVTSIVPLGPKSHYPLLARMVNEAGLSLEHVAYVGMDQWLDWQGRPLPWGHPFNLESFFHQHFIELVEPKLRPRPENVIFPSVLQLDGASEELARRGGPRTTYGGFGFQGHLAFHEPPATRWSPVTLEQLRNGETRIVSLAVDTIIAHAQRSLGGNVFAVPPMAVTLGMKDLLSAERIRLYTEGGRWKQTILRILLFSEPTVDYPVTLVHDHPDVHVVVDAASAACPPSEW
;
A
#
# COMPACT_ATOMS: atom_id res chain seq x y z
N MET A 1 -10.31 21.66 -44.01
CA MET A 1 -10.32 20.21 -43.73
C MET A 1 -9.23 19.93 -42.73
N ARG A 2 -9.58 19.54 -41.52
CA ARG A 2 -8.59 19.03 -40.54
C ARG A 2 -8.21 17.61 -40.97
N PRO A 3 -6.93 17.25 -40.95
CA PRO A 3 -6.53 15.86 -41.24
C PRO A 3 -7.20 14.93 -40.21
N PRO A 4 -7.58 13.71 -40.62
CA PRO A 4 -8.13 12.76 -39.71
C PRO A 4 -7.08 12.48 -38.58
N ARG A 5 -7.47 12.63 -37.33
CA ARG A 5 -6.65 12.14 -36.22
C ARG A 5 -6.51 10.64 -36.41
N THR A 6 -5.34 10.22 -36.85
CA THR A 6 -4.97 8.81 -36.82
C THR A 6 -4.84 8.43 -35.36
N LEU A 7 -5.90 7.84 -34.83
CA LEU A 7 -5.82 7.16 -33.54
C LEU A 7 -4.91 5.95 -33.74
N LEU A 8 -3.61 6.14 -33.48
CA LEU A 8 -2.76 5.00 -33.23
C LEU A 8 -3.37 4.30 -32.00
N PRO A 9 -3.62 2.99 -32.06
CA PRO A 9 -4.04 2.28 -30.88
C PRO A 9 -2.95 2.53 -29.83
N SER A 10 -3.31 3.20 -28.73
CA SER A 10 -2.40 3.34 -27.63
C SER A 10 -2.12 1.94 -27.13
N VAL A 11 -0.85 1.54 -27.21
CA VAL A 11 -0.37 0.27 -26.62
C VAL A 11 -0.24 0.42 -25.11
N SER A 12 -0.54 1.60 -24.58
CA SER A 12 -0.60 1.85 -23.16
C SER A 12 -1.75 1.05 -22.57
N THR A 13 -1.42 0.12 -21.69
CA THR A 13 -2.37 -0.56 -20.81
C THR A 13 -2.95 0.40 -19.77
N VAL A 14 -2.38 1.59 -19.64
CA VAL A 14 -2.83 2.65 -18.76
C VAL A 14 -3.79 3.54 -19.55
N SER A 15 -5.08 3.18 -19.53
CA SER A 15 -6.13 4.13 -19.80
C SER A 15 -6.19 5.08 -18.61
N THR A 16 -5.76 6.32 -18.80
CA THR A 16 -5.74 7.24 -17.67
C THR A 16 -7.13 7.73 -17.28
N GLY A 17 -8.17 7.50 -18.08
CA GLY A 17 -9.54 7.98 -17.79
C GLY A 17 -9.63 9.46 -17.35
N LEU A 18 -8.48 10.07 -17.07
CA LEU A 18 -8.34 11.43 -16.57
C LEU A 18 -8.30 12.42 -17.72
N ASP A 19 -8.95 13.55 -17.53
CA ASP A 19 -8.83 14.71 -18.41
C ASP A 19 -7.38 15.24 -18.34
N PRO A 20 -6.66 15.32 -19.47
CA PRO A 20 -5.28 15.80 -19.51
C PRO A 20 -5.10 17.23 -19.03
N GLU A 21 -6.08 18.13 -19.26
CA GLU A 21 -6.01 19.52 -18.80
C GLU A 21 -6.09 19.56 -17.27
N ARG A 22 -7.04 18.85 -16.71
CA ARG A 22 -7.22 18.72 -15.25
C ARG A 22 -6.02 18.07 -14.58
N LEU A 23 -5.46 17.03 -15.19
CA LEU A 23 -4.22 16.42 -14.70
C LEU A 23 -3.08 17.44 -14.71
N GLY A 24 -2.94 18.23 -15.79
CA GLY A 24 -1.93 19.30 -15.87
C GLY A 24 -2.05 20.32 -14.74
N GLU A 25 -3.27 20.74 -14.40
CA GLU A 25 -3.54 21.61 -13.25
C GLU A 25 -3.06 21.00 -11.92
N TRP A 26 -3.34 19.72 -11.69
CA TRP A 26 -2.90 19.02 -10.48
C TRP A 26 -1.38 18.87 -10.39
N LEU A 27 -0.74 18.57 -11.52
CA LEU A 27 0.72 18.43 -11.58
C LEU A 27 1.45 19.76 -11.31
N ALA A 28 0.83 20.89 -11.60
CA ALA A 28 1.36 22.21 -11.38
C ALA A 28 1.18 22.73 -9.93
N VAL A 29 0.42 22.02 -9.08
CA VAL A 29 0.23 22.44 -7.69
C VAL A 29 1.56 22.42 -6.93
N PRO A 30 2.03 23.58 -6.38
CA PRO A 30 3.27 23.64 -5.63
C PRO A 30 3.25 22.76 -4.38
N PRO A 31 4.39 22.21 -3.96
CA PRO A 31 4.46 21.33 -2.78
C PRO A 31 3.88 21.96 -1.51
N GLU A 32 4.12 23.25 -1.31
CA GLU A 32 3.66 24.04 -0.17
C GLU A 32 2.15 24.24 -0.12
N GLU A 33 1.46 24.13 -1.26
CA GLU A 33 0.01 24.28 -1.36
C GLU A 33 -0.73 22.93 -1.31
N LEU A 34 -0.01 21.80 -1.42
CA LEU A 34 -0.64 20.48 -1.52
C LEU A 34 -1.54 20.17 -0.32
N ALA A 35 -1.06 20.45 0.90
CA ALA A 35 -1.80 20.15 2.12
C ALA A 35 -3.07 21.01 2.26
N ASP A 36 -2.98 22.28 1.86
CA ASP A 36 -4.12 23.22 1.96
C ASP A 36 -5.18 22.97 0.88
N ARG A 37 -4.75 22.47 -0.29
CA ARG A 37 -5.65 22.21 -1.44
C ARG A 37 -6.21 20.80 -1.46
N SER A 38 -5.59 19.86 -0.73
CA SER A 38 -6.02 18.47 -0.72
C SER A 38 -7.27 18.27 0.15
N PRO A 39 -8.30 17.56 -0.33
CA PRO A 39 -9.40 17.12 0.52
C PRO A 39 -8.97 16.05 1.54
N LEU A 40 -7.86 15.36 1.31
CA LEU A 40 -7.29 14.39 2.24
C LEU A 40 -6.24 15.05 3.14
N PRO A 41 -6.26 14.81 4.46
CA PRO A 41 -5.17 15.22 5.35
C PRO A 41 -3.81 14.74 4.85
N LEU A 42 -2.88 15.68 4.66
CA LEU A 42 -1.54 15.43 4.14
C LEU A 42 -0.48 15.97 5.08
N THR A 43 0.53 15.17 5.37
CA THR A 43 1.78 15.61 6.02
C THR A 43 2.95 15.42 5.08
N VAL A 44 3.67 16.49 4.79
CA VAL A 44 4.93 16.45 4.04
C VAL A 44 6.09 16.51 5.01
N LEU A 45 6.91 15.49 5.05
CA LEU A 45 8.10 15.41 5.90
C LEU A 45 9.38 15.72 5.09
N PRO A 46 10.44 16.23 5.73
CA PRO A 46 11.63 16.65 5.01
C PRO A 46 12.31 15.51 4.23
N THR A 47 12.42 14.35 4.84
CA THR A 47 13.18 13.24 4.28
C THR A 47 12.41 11.91 4.30
N ARG A 48 12.88 10.98 3.48
CA ARG A 48 12.45 9.58 3.48
C ARG A 48 12.56 8.93 4.86
N ASP A 49 13.64 9.19 5.57
CA ASP A 49 13.88 8.61 6.90
C ASP A 49 12.90 9.17 7.93
N ASP A 50 12.44 10.43 7.76
CA ASP A 50 11.39 11.00 8.60
C ASP A 50 10.05 10.27 8.38
N VAL A 51 9.74 9.88 7.14
CA VAL A 51 8.56 9.07 6.85
C VAL A 51 8.65 7.70 7.53
N HIS A 52 9.80 7.05 7.48
CA HIS A 52 10.00 5.75 8.16
C HIS A 52 9.88 5.87 9.68
N ARG A 53 10.46 6.92 10.28
CA ARG A 53 10.32 7.18 11.72
C ARG A 53 8.88 7.44 12.10
N ARG A 54 8.18 8.25 11.33
CA ARG A 54 6.76 8.53 11.56
C ARG A 54 5.91 7.28 11.46
N PHE A 55 6.15 6.44 10.47
CA PHE A 55 5.42 5.18 10.32
C PHE A 55 5.67 4.23 11.50
N ALA A 56 6.92 4.06 11.92
CA ALA A 56 7.25 3.25 13.10
C ALA A 56 6.59 3.80 14.36
N GLN A 57 6.60 5.13 14.53
CA GLN A 57 5.97 5.81 15.67
C GLN A 57 4.45 5.57 15.72
N ASP A 58 3.77 5.71 14.57
CA ASP A 58 2.31 5.53 14.52
C ASP A 58 1.90 4.09 14.86
N LEU A 59 2.68 3.08 14.41
CA LEU A 59 2.49 1.67 14.79
C LEU A 59 2.76 1.44 16.29
N PHE A 60 3.82 2.06 16.81
CA PHE A 60 4.18 1.97 18.22
C PHE A 60 3.10 2.60 19.10
N ASP A 61 2.66 3.80 18.77
CA ASP A 61 1.66 4.53 19.55
C ASP A 61 0.31 3.80 19.58
N GLU A 62 -0.09 3.18 18.46
CA GLU A 62 -1.29 2.34 18.42
C GLU A 62 -1.18 1.13 19.36
N ALA A 63 -0.06 0.43 19.34
CA ALA A 63 0.19 -0.69 20.24
C ALA A 63 0.23 -0.25 21.71
N ALA A 64 0.91 0.85 22.00
CA ALA A 64 1.04 1.39 23.36
C ALA A 64 -0.32 1.90 23.90
N GLU A 65 -1.12 2.56 23.05
CA GLU A 65 -2.47 2.98 23.44
C GLU A 65 -3.36 1.78 23.77
N ALA A 66 -3.33 0.73 22.92
CA ALA A 66 -4.10 -0.48 23.14
C ALA A 66 -3.70 -1.17 24.45
N ALA A 67 -2.39 -1.30 24.74
CA ALA A 67 -1.87 -1.83 26.00
C ALA A 67 -2.38 -1.03 27.22
N ARG A 68 -2.28 0.31 27.15
CA ARG A 68 -2.74 1.20 28.22
C ARG A 68 -4.25 1.06 28.50
N LEU A 69 -5.03 0.78 27.46
CA LEU A 69 -6.49 0.60 27.57
C LEU A 69 -6.90 -0.84 27.88
N GLY A 70 -5.96 -1.78 27.97
CA GLY A 70 -6.24 -3.20 28.16
C GLY A 70 -7.07 -3.82 27.02
N ARG A 71 -6.83 -3.39 25.78
CA ARG A 71 -7.57 -3.83 24.58
C ARG A 71 -6.66 -4.58 23.62
N GLU A 72 -7.25 -5.52 22.90
CA GLU A 72 -6.61 -6.08 21.70
C GLU A 72 -6.77 -5.08 20.55
N VAL A 73 -5.79 -5.07 19.65
CA VAL A 73 -5.81 -4.25 18.42
C VAL A 73 -5.38 -5.09 17.23
N THR A 74 -6.06 -4.90 16.11
CA THR A 74 -5.74 -5.56 14.84
C THR A 74 -5.42 -4.50 13.79
N SER A 75 -4.26 -4.63 13.13
CA SER A 75 -3.81 -3.70 12.11
C SER A 75 -3.48 -4.44 10.83
N ILE A 76 -3.97 -3.94 9.69
CA ILE A 76 -3.50 -4.39 8.39
C ILE A 76 -2.20 -3.64 8.08
N VAL A 77 -1.15 -4.38 7.69
CA VAL A 77 0.18 -3.83 7.49
C VAL A 77 0.77 -4.19 6.13
N PRO A 78 1.51 -3.27 5.48
CA PRO A 78 2.21 -3.55 4.23
C PRO A 78 3.51 -4.28 4.54
N LEU A 79 3.79 -5.37 3.86
CA LEU A 79 4.95 -6.20 4.12
C LEU A 79 6.18 -5.82 3.27
N GLY A 80 5.98 -5.14 2.14
CA GLY A 80 7.06 -4.79 1.22
C GLY A 80 8.01 -3.67 1.69
N PRO A 81 7.53 -2.55 2.28
CA PRO A 81 8.39 -1.53 2.86
C PRO A 81 9.03 -2.04 4.14
N LYS A 82 10.35 -1.95 4.25
CA LYS A 82 11.10 -2.59 5.33
C LYS A 82 11.72 -1.66 6.36
N SER A 83 11.93 -0.40 6.01
CA SER A 83 12.81 0.48 6.80
C SER A 83 12.21 0.91 8.14
N HIS A 84 10.89 0.93 8.28
CA HIS A 84 10.21 1.28 9.53
C HIS A 84 10.16 0.12 10.54
N TYR A 85 10.20 -1.15 10.10
CA TYR A 85 10.09 -2.30 10.99
C TYR A 85 11.25 -2.45 11.99
N PRO A 86 12.54 -2.31 11.60
CA PRO A 86 13.63 -2.31 12.58
C PRO A 86 13.56 -1.14 13.55
N LEU A 87 13.02 0.01 13.13
CA LEU A 87 12.79 1.15 14.02
C LEU A 87 11.72 0.82 15.05
N LEU A 88 10.58 0.26 14.60
CA LEU A 88 9.51 -0.20 15.48
C LEU A 88 10.01 -1.25 16.48
N ALA A 89 10.75 -2.25 16.04
CA ALA A 89 11.31 -3.28 16.92
C ALA A 89 12.20 -2.68 18.02
N ARG A 90 13.04 -1.69 17.64
CA ARG A 90 13.87 -0.96 18.62
C ARG A 90 13.01 -0.22 19.63
N MET A 91 12.02 0.54 19.20
CA MET A 91 11.11 1.28 20.09
C MET A 91 10.39 0.36 21.07
N VAL A 92 9.90 -0.78 20.57
CA VAL A 92 9.24 -1.82 21.37
C VAL A 92 10.17 -2.36 22.45
N ASN A 93 11.41 -2.71 22.07
CA ASN A 93 12.42 -3.24 23.00
C ASN A 93 12.84 -2.20 24.04
N GLU A 94 13.12 -0.96 23.64
CA GLU A 94 13.52 0.14 24.52
C GLU A 94 12.41 0.50 25.54
N ALA A 95 11.16 0.46 25.11
CA ALA A 95 10.00 0.71 25.97
C ALA A 95 9.58 -0.51 26.81
N GLY A 96 10.05 -1.71 26.50
CA GLY A 96 9.58 -2.95 27.09
C GLY A 96 8.09 -3.23 26.83
N LEU A 97 7.58 -2.75 25.69
CA LEU A 97 6.16 -2.87 25.32
C LEU A 97 5.85 -4.29 24.85
N SER A 98 5.00 -5.03 25.58
CA SER A 98 4.50 -6.31 25.09
C SER A 98 3.54 -6.10 23.91
N LEU A 99 3.74 -6.86 22.83
CA LEU A 99 2.88 -6.87 21.66
C LEU A 99 1.89 -8.05 21.65
N GLU A 100 1.75 -8.79 22.76
CA GLU A 100 0.87 -9.98 22.81
C GLU A 100 -0.60 -9.68 22.47
N HIS A 101 -1.03 -8.42 22.69
CA HIS A 101 -2.37 -7.91 22.41
C HIS A 101 -2.52 -7.33 21.00
N VAL A 102 -1.46 -7.33 20.18
CA VAL A 102 -1.47 -6.77 18.83
C VAL A 102 -1.56 -7.90 17.80
N ALA A 103 -2.51 -7.79 16.88
CA ALA A 103 -2.57 -8.65 15.70
C ALA A 103 -2.17 -7.87 14.45
N TYR A 104 -1.22 -8.43 13.71
CA TYR A 104 -0.76 -7.91 12.42
C TYR A 104 -1.28 -8.79 11.29
N VAL A 105 -2.02 -8.20 10.37
CA VAL A 105 -2.52 -8.87 9.17
C VAL A 105 -1.79 -8.29 7.96
N GLY A 106 -0.97 -9.10 7.30
CA GLY A 106 -0.30 -8.72 6.06
C GLY A 106 -1.32 -8.47 4.95
N MET A 107 -1.12 -7.43 4.14
CA MET A 107 -2.09 -7.10 3.08
C MET A 107 -1.93 -7.95 1.82
N ASP A 108 -0.79 -8.60 1.61
CA ASP A 108 -0.49 -9.32 0.37
C ASP A 108 0.67 -10.31 0.53
N GLN A 109 0.82 -11.21 -0.46
CA GLN A 109 1.95 -12.12 -0.61
C GLN A 109 2.25 -12.33 -2.10
N TRP A 110 3.54 -12.37 -2.46
CA TRP A 110 3.96 -12.74 -3.80
C TRP A 110 3.81 -14.24 -4.05
N LEU A 111 3.50 -14.58 -5.29
CA LEU A 111 3.35 -15.95 -5.76
C LEU A 111 4.24 -16.20 -6.97
N ASP A 112 4.63 -17.46 -7.17
CA ASP A 112 5.30 -17.89 -8.38
C ASP A 112 4.37 -17.84 -9.61
N TRP A 113 4.90 -18.19 -10.78
CA TRP A 113 4.16 -18.20 -12.04
C TRP A 113 3.02 -19.23 -12.07
N GLN A 114 2.99 -20.19 -11.14
CA GLN A 114 1.91 -21.19 -10.99
C GLN A 114 0.87 -20.77 -9.94
N GLY A 115 1.04 -19.59 -9.33
CA GLY A 115 0.19 -19.12 -8.24
C GLY A 115 0.48 -19.82 -6.91
N ARG A 116 1.71 -20.34 -6.70
CA ARG A 116 2.12 -21.01 -5.47
C ARG A 116 2.89 -20.07 -4.56
N PRO A 117 2.83 -20.26 -3.23
CA PRO A 117 3.66 -19.51 -2.29
C PRO A 117 5.15 -19.70 -2.59
N LEU A 118 5.90 -18.61 -2.46
CA LEU A 118 7.36 -18.65 -2.58
C LEU A 118 7.98 -19.36 -1.37
N PRO A 119 9.12 -20.05 -1.52
CA PRO A 119 9.79 -20.71 -0.40
C PRO A 119 10.15 -19.73 0.72
N TRP A 120 10.16 -20.21 1.95
CA TRP A 120 10.66 -19.46 3.10
C TRP A 120 12.11 -18.97 2.84
N GLY A 121 12.37 -17.71 3.16
CA GLY A 121 13.67 -17.08 2.90
C GLY A 121 13.88 -16.57 1.47
N HIS A 122 12.94 -16.82 0.54
CA HIS A 122 12.98 -16.18 -0.77
C HIS A 122 12.85 -14.66 -0.63
N PRO A 123 13.63 -13.80 -1.35
CA PRO A 123 13.61 -12.34 -1.21
C PRO A 123 12.23 -11.69 -1.35
N PHE A 124 11.31 -12.33 -2.07
CA PHE A 124 9.92 -11.91 -2.24
C PHE A 124 8.91 -12.67 -1.36
N ASN A 125 9.34 -13.56 -0.48
CA ASN A 125 8.44 -14.14 0.51
C ASN A 125 8.24 -13.11 1.63
N LEU A 126 7.08 -12.44 1.62
CA LEU A 126 6.80 -11.31 2.52
C LEU A 126 6.60 -11.78 3.97
N GLU A 127 6.14 -12.99 4.18
CA GLU A 127 6.02 -13.58 5.52
C GLU A 127 7.40 -13.75 6.17
N SER A 128 8.32 -14.45 5.48
CA SER A 128 9.68 -14.62 6.00
C SER A 128 10.39 -13.27 6.14
N PHE A 129 10.11 -12.33 5.26
CA PHE A 129 10.62 -10.98 5.32
C PHE A 129 10.12 -10.23 6.58
N PHE A 130 8.82 -10.27 6.88
CA PHE A 130 8.25 -9.65 8.07
C PHE A 130 8.84 -10.25 9.35
N HIS A 131 8.99 -11.57 9.38
CA HIS A 131 9.65 -12.25 10.50
C HIS A 131 11.07 -11.76 10.70
N GLN A 132 11.91 -11.75 9.66
CA GLN A 132 13.32 -11.37 9.74
C GLN A 132 13.53 -9.88 10.08
N HIS A 133 12.68 -8.98 9.56
CA HIS A 133 12.86 -7.54 9.70
C HIS A 133 12.08 -6.91 10.86
N PHE A 134 11.18 -7.66 11.48
CA PHE A 134 10.41 -7.18 12.61
C PHE A 134 10.35 -8.20 13.76
N ILE A 135 9.65 -9.33 13.58
CA ILE A 135 9.34 -10.25 14.69
C ILE A 135 10.61 -10.76 15.39
N GLU A 136 11.63 -11.16 14.63
CA GLU A 136 12.89 -11.69 15.18
C GLU A 136 13.73 -10.62 15.85
N LEU A 137 13.57 -9.34 15.49
CA LEU A 137 14.26 -8.20 16.09
C LEU A 137 13.63 -7.77 17.44
N VAL A 138 12.38 -8.14 17.68
CA VAL A 138 11.71 -7.91 18.97
C VAL A 138 12.16 -8.98 19.97
N GLU A 139 12.45 -8.55 21.21
CA GLU A 139 12.79 -9.47 22.30
C GLU A 139 11.71 -10.56 22.46
N PRO A 140 12.07 -11.84 22.64
CA PRO A 140 11.09 -12.95 22.61
C PRO A 140 9.89 -12.76 23.54
N LYS A 141 10.10 -12.18 24.71
CA LYS A 141 9.05 -11.92 25.72
C LYS A 141 8.08 -10.78 25.35
N LEU A 142 8.44 -9.97 24.34
CA LEU A 142 7.65 -8.81 23.89
C LEU A 142 6.94 -9.06 22.56
N ARG A 143 7.19 -10.18 21.91
CA ARG A 143 6.63 -10.51 20.60
C ARG A 143 5.10 -10.64 20.62
N PRO A 144 4.43 -10.36 19.51
CA PRO A 144 3.03 -10.75 19.35
C PRO A 144 2.91 -12.29 19.48
N ARG A 145 1.72 -12.76 19.86
CA ARG A 145 1.43 -14.20 19.84
C ARG A 145 1.53 -14.72 18.40
N PRO A 146 2.02 -15.95 18.15
CA PRO A 146 2.14 -16.48 16.79
C PRO A 146 0.83 -16.44 15.99
N GLU A 147 -0.30 -16.73 16.62
CA GLU A 147 -1.64 -16.68 16.04
C GLU A 147 -2.12 -15.25 15.71
N ASN A 148 -1.40 -14.23 16.17
CA ASN A 148 -1.67 -12.83 15.88
C ASN A 148 -0.85 -12.30 14.70
N VAL A 149 -0.04 -13.14 14.04
CA VAL A 149 0.72 -12.79 12.84
C VAL A 149 0.13 -13.54 11.66
N ILE A 150 -0.70 -12.86 10.87
CA ILE A 150 -1.62 -13.45 9.90
C ILE A 150 -1.26 -12.97 8.50
N PHE A 151 -1.29 -13.90 7.53
CA PHE A 151 -1.00 -13.58 6.13
C PHE A 151 -2.08 -14.12 5.21
N PRO A 152 -2.44 -13.40 4.13
CA PRO A 152 -3.30 -13.96 3.10
C PRO A 152 -2.63 -15.16 2.44
N SER A 153 -3.39 -16.20 2.21
CA SER A 153 -2.89 -17.48 1.69
C SER A 153 -3.74 -17.98 0.53
N VAL A 154 -3.09 -18.51 -0.50
CA VAL A 154 -3.78 -19.19 -1.62
C VAL A 154 -4.41 -20.51 -1.22
N LEU A 155 -4.01 -21.08 -0.08
CA LEU A 155 -4.60 -22.33 0.43
C LEU A 155 -5.91 -22.08 1.16
N GLN A 156 -6.14 -20.85 1.63
CA GLN A 156 -7.33 -20.42 2.34
C GLN A 156 -7.54 -18.94 2.06
N LEU A 157 -8.12 -18.61 0.91
CA LEU A 157 -8.26 -17.24 0.42
C LEU A 157 -8.99 -16.32 1.41
N ASP A 158 -10.06 -16.82 2.01
CA ASP A 158 -10.90 -16.04 2.92
C ASP A 158 -10.36 -16.00 4.37
N GLY A 159 -9.34 -16.81 4.69
CA GLY A 159 -8.88 -17.00 6.06
C GLY A 159 -8.42 -15.73 6.77
N ALA A 160 -7.72 -14.83 6.07
CA ALA A 160 -7.30 -13.55 6.66
C ALA A 160 -8.51 -12.61 6.86
N SER A 161 -9.47 -12.60 5.93
CA SER A 161 -10.72 -11.82 6.05
C SER A 161 -11.62 -12.34 7.17
N GLU A 162 -11.73 -13.67 7.32
CA GLU A 162 -12.44 -14.31 8.42
C GLU A 162 -11.82 -13.97 9.79
N GLU A 163 -10.48 -13.96 9.88
CA GLU A 163 -9.76 -13.56 11.09
C GLU A 163 -9.98 -12.07 11.42
N LEU A 164 -9.96 -11.19 10.43
CA LEU A 164 -10.29 -9.78 10.63
C LEU A 164 -11.72 -9.63 11.20
N ALA A 165 -12.69 -10.30 10.59
CA ALA A 165 -14.09 -10.27 11.05
C ALA A 165 -14.24 -10.84 12.47
N ARG A 166 -13.58 -11.96 12.79
CA ARG A 166 -13.61 -12.58 14.12
C ARG A 166 -13.06 -11.66 15.22
N ARG A 167 -12.09 -10.79 14.87
CA ARG A 167 -11.47 -9.82 15.78
C ARG A 167 -12.23 -8.50 15.86
N GLY A 168 -13.35 -8.34 15.15
CA GLY A 168 -14.16 -7.12 15.14
C GLY A 168 -13.71 -6.07 14.12
N GLY A 169 -12.88 -6.46 13.15
CA GLY A 169 -12.33 -5.62 12.11
C GLY A 169 -10.97 -5.00 12.45
N PRO A 170 -10.30 -4.41 11.46
CA PRO A 170 -9.02 -3.73 11.68
C PRO A 170 -9.23 -2.32 12.27
N ARG A 171 -8.38 -1.97 13.25
CA ARG A 171 -8.31 -0.60 13.74
C ARG A 171 -7.71 0.34 12.69
N THR A 172 -6.58 -0.07 12.14
CA THR A 172 -5.88 0.73 11.14
C THR A 172 -5.47 -0.12 9.96
N THR A 173 -5.73 0.38 8.76
CA THR A 173 -5.06 -0.05 7.55
C THR A 173 -3.86 0.86 7.31
N TYR A 174 -2.67 0.31 7.52
CA TYR A 174 -1.43 0.94 7.17
C TYR A 174 -1.03 0.52 5.77
N GLY A 175 -0.60 1.45 4.92
CA GLY A 175 -0.24 1.10 3.55
C GLY A 175 0.63 2.13 2.87
N GLY A 176 0.99 1.82 1.65
CA GLY A 176 1.52 2.74 0.67
C GLY A 176 0.69 2.64 -0.59
N PHE A 177 1.02 3.42 -1.58
CA PHE A 177 0.42 3.31 -2.90
C PHE A 177 1.47 3.08 -3.96
N GLY A 178 1.15 2.24 -4.93
CA GLY A 178 2.06 1.87 -5.99
C GLY A 178 2.17 2.91 -7.09
N PHE A 179 2.98 2.61 -8.09
CA PHE A 179 3.26 3.48 -9.23
C PHE A 179 2.01 3.85 -10.02
N GLN A 180 1.09 2.89 -10.18
CA GLN A 180 -0.19 3.07 -10.88
C GLN A 180 -1.36 3.28 -9.90
N GLY A 181 -1.10 3.74 -8.68
CA GLY A 181 -2.16 3.97 -7.70
C GLY A 181 -2.79 2.70 -7.15
N HIS A 182 -2.09 1.58 -7.18
CA HIS A 182 -2.58 0.40 -6.48
C HIS A 182 -2.42 0.54 -4.96
N LEU A 183 -3.39 0.04 -4.23
CA LEU A 183 -3.33 -0.22 -2.79
C LEU A 183 -3.24 -1.73 -2.61
N ALA A 184 -2.27 -2.25 -1.83
CA ALA A 184 -1.86 -3.64 -1.87
C ALA A 184 -1.53 -4.03 -3.32
N PHE A 185 -2.06 -5.15 -3.86
CA PHE A 185 -1.96 -5.47 -5.29
C PHE A 185 -3.29 -5.28 -6.05
N HIS A 186 -4.13 -4.33 -5.62
CA HIS A 186 -5.28 -3.90 -6.40
C HIS A 186 -4.84 -2.93 -7.49
N GLU A 187 -4.39 -3.46 -8.60
CA GLU A 187 -4.05 -2.72 -9.79
C GLU A 187 -5.29 -2.37 -10.62
N PRO A 188 -5.22 -1.38 -11.53
CA PRO A 188 -6.31 -1.08 -12.44
C PRO A 188 -6.77 -2.32 -13.19
N PRO A 189 -8.07 -2.64 -13.22
CA PRO A 189 -8.56 -3.83 -13.89
C PRO A 189 -8.37 -3.72 -15.41
N ALA A 190 -7.40 -4.42 -15.95
CA ALA A 190 -7.00 -4.35 -17.35
C ALA A 190 -7.88 -5.23 -18.27
N THR A 191 -9.21 -5.19 -18.14
CA THR A 191 -10.05 -6.03 -18.96
C THR A 191 -10.99 -5.24 -19.86
N ARG A 192 -10.89 -5.46 -21.16
CA ARG A 192 -11.85 -4.92 -22.16
C ARG A 192 -13.20 -5.64 -22.14
N TRP A 193 -13.21 -6.89 -21.70
CA TRP A 193 -14.33 -7.80 -21.85
C TRP A 193 -15.25 -7.83 -20.65
N SER A 194 -14.72 -7.46 -19.49
CA SER A 194 -15.44 -7.43 -18.23
C SER A 194 -15.04 -6.20 -17.44
N PRO A 195 -15.59 -5.02 -17.77
CA PRO A 195 -15.27 -3.80 -17.04
C PRO A 195 -15.69 -3.96 -15.56
N VAL A 196 -14.79 -3.55 -14.68
CA VAL A 196 -15.04 -3.56 -13.22
C VAL A 196 -15.59 -2.20 -12.83
N THR A 197 -16.70 -2.19 -12.10
CA THR A 197 -17.26 -0.96 -11.53
C THR A 197 -16.57 -0.58 -10.23
N LEU A 198 -16.69 0.68 -9.81
CA LEU A 198 -16.21 1.13 -8.49
C LEU A 198 -16.78 0.29 -7.35
N GLU A 199 -18.07 -0.03 -7.42
CA GLU A 199 -18.74 -0.85 -6.41
C GLU A 199 -18.16 -2.27 -6.35
N GLN A 200 -17.92 -2.89 -7.50
CA GLN A 200 -17.28 -4.20 -7.56
C GLN A 200 -15.85 -4.18 -7.02
N LEU A 201 -15.07 -3.13 -7.32
CA LEU A 201 -13.72 -2.99 -6.79
C LEU A 201 -13.74 -2.76 -5.28
N ARG A 202 -14.63 -1.87 -4.79
CA ARG A 202 -14.78 -1.55 -3.36
C ARG A 202 -15.17 -2.78 -2.53
N ASN A 203 -16.07 -3.61 -3.06
CA ASN A 203 -16.55 -4.84 -2.41
C ASN A 203 -15.70 -6.07 -2.78
N GLY A 204 -14.57 -5.86 -3.48
CA GLY A 204 -13.67 -6.96 -3.87
C GLY A 204 -13.11 -7.68 -2.67
N GLU A 205 -13.19 -9.02 -2.73
CA GLU A 205 -12.67 -9.94 -1.70
C GLU A 205 -11.21 -10.30 -1.97
N THR A 206 -10.58 -10.98 -1.02
CA THR A 206 -9.22 -11.52 -1.16
C THR A 206 -9.12 -12.38 -2.41
N ARG A 207 -8.09 -12.15 -3.20
CA ARG A 207 -7.95 -12.81 -4.50
C ARG A 207 -6.50 -12.98 -4.94
N ILE A 208 -6.31 -13.91 -5.87
CA ILE A 208 -5.06 -14.05 -6.62
C ILE A 208 -5.11 -13.09 -7.81
N VAL A 209 -4.00 -12.39 -8.04
CA VAL A 209 -3.84 -11.42 -9.13
C VAL A 209 -2.60 -11.72 -9.96
N SER A 210 -2.67 -11.47 -11.25
CA SER A 210 -1.50 -11.31 -12.11
C SER A 210 -1.08 -9.85 -12.07
N LEU A 211 0.21 -9.58 -11.89
CA LEU A 211 0.71 -8.23 -11.77
C LEU A 211 0.85 -7.55 -13.13
N ALA A 212 0.58 -6.26 -13.17
CA ALA A 212 0.81 -5.44 -14.35
C ALA A 212 2.31 -5.39 -14.70
N VAL A 213 2.60 -5.31 -15.98
CA VAL A 213 3.97 -5.21 -16.49
C VAL A 213 4.71 -4.02 -15.87
N ASP A 214 4.02 -2.91 -15.70
CA ASP A 214 4.59 -1.68 -15.11
C ASP A 214 5.00 -1.89 -13.65
N THR A 215 4.22 -2.63 -12.87
CA THR A 215 4.59 -3.01 -11.50
C THR A 215 5.81 -3.90 -11.47
N ILE A 216 5.88 -4.89 -12.36
CA ILE A 216 7.06 -5.76 -12.51
C ILE A 216 8.31 -4.94 -12.86
N ILE A 217 8.20 -4.02 -13.84
CA ILE A 217 9.31 -3.14 -14.25
C ILE A 217 9.73 -2.23 -13.09
N ALA A 218 8.78 -1.62 -12.38
CA ALA A 218 9.08 -0.74 -11.25
C ALA A 218 9.85 -1.48 -10.14
N HIS A 219 9.44 -2.70 -9.79
CA HIS A 219 10.16 -3.53 -8.82
C HIS A 219 11.54 -3.95 -9.32
N ALA A 220 11.66 -4.35 -10.57
CA ALA A 220 12.93 -4.71 -11.17
C ALA A 220 13.95 -3.55 -11.13
N GLN A 221 13.52 -2.36 -11.54
CA GLN A 221 14.38 -1.16 -11.55
C GLN A 221 14.80 -0.72 -10.15
N ARG A 222 13.87 -0.73 -9.20
CA ARG A 222 14.11 -0.23 -7.85
C ARG A 222 14.96 -1.16 -6.98
N SER A 223 14.81 -2.45 -7.15
CA SER A 223 15.32 -3.44 -6.18
C SER A 223 16.24 -4.48 -6.78
N LEU A 224 16.24 -4.67 -8.11
CA LEU A 224 16.91 -5.80 -8.78
C LEU A 224 17.81 -5.38 -9.94
N GLY A 225 18.19 -4.10 -10.01
CA GLY A 225 19.09 -3.61 -11.07
C GLY A 225 18.51 -3.77 -12.49
N GLY A 226 17.17 -3.76 -12.64
CA GLY A 226 16.49 -3.93 -13.91
C GLY A 226 16.20 -5.39 -14.31
N ASN A 227 16.48 -6.37 -13.47
CA ASN A 227 16.21 -7.78 -13.75
C ASN A 227 14.72 -8.11 -13.60
N VAL A 228 13.95 -7.92 -14.67
CA VAL A 228 12.51 -8.20 -14.70
C VAL A 228 12.17 -9.68 -14.51
N PHE A 229 13.09 -10.58 -14.86
CA PHE A 229 12.88 -12.02 -14.74
C PHE A 229 12.92 -12.52 -13.31
N ALA A 230 13.47 -11.75 -12.39
CA ALA A 230 13.53 -12.09 -10.99
C ALA A 230 12.30 -11.63 -10.19
N VAL A 231 11.40 -10.85 -10.80
CA VAL A 231 10.16 -10.40 -10.13
C VAL A 231 9.08 -11.45 -10.29
N PRO A 232 8.48 -11.94 -9.19
CA PRO A 232 7.36 -12.88 -9.27
C PRO A 232 6.15 -12.25 -10.00
N PRO A 233 5.45 -13.00 -10.87
CA PRO A 233 4.42 -12.41 -11.73
C PRO A 233 3.04 -12.35 -11.11
N MET A 234 2.83 -12.94 -9.96
CA MET A 234 1.52 -13.07 -9.32
C MET A 234 1.59 -12.72 -7.83
N ALA A 235 0.44 -12.44 -7.27
CA ALA A 235 0.29 -12.22 -5.83
C ALA A 235 -1.09 -12.70 -5.34
N VAL A 236 -1.21 -12.96 -4.04
CA VAL A 236 -2.48 -12.97 -3.33
C VAL A 236 -2.58 -11.66 -2.53
N THR A 237 -3.73 -11.00 -2.60
CA THR A 237 -3.96 -9.69 -1.97
C THR A 237 -5.28 -9.70 -1.21
N LEU A 238 -5.28 -9.13 0.01
CA LEU A 238 -6.51 -8.87 0.77
C LEU A 238 -7.51 -8.08 -0.06
N GLY A 239 -8.78 -8.32 0.15
CA GLY A 239 -9.85 -7.61 -0.52
C GLY A 239 -9.81 -6.10 -0.29
N MET A 240 -10.20 -5.31 -1.29
CA MET A 240 -10.39 -3.86 -1.10
C MET A 240 -11.42 -3.60 0.01
N LYS A 241 -12.42 -4.47 0.12
CA LYS A 241 -13.42 -4.45 1.20
C LYS A 241 -12.76 -4.48 2.58
N ASP A 242 -11.78 -5.37 2.79
CA ASP A 242 -11.07 -5.47 4.06
C ASP A 242 -10.17 -4.26 4.31
N LEU A 243 -9.43 -3.82 3.28
CA LEU A 243 -8.54 -2.66 3.37
C LEU A 243 -9.29 -1.37 3.73
N LEU A 244 -10.51 -1.19 3.23
CA LEU A 244 -11.36 -0.03 3.48
C LEU A 244 -12.23 -0.15 4.73
N SER A 245 -12.29 -1.32 5.39
CA SER A 245 -13.14 -1.55 6.56
C SER A 245 -12.54 -1.08 7.89
N ALA A 246 -11.29 -0.65 7.90
CA ALA A 246 -10.62 -0.17 9.11
C ALA A 246 -11.31 1.07 9.70
N GLU A 247 -11.12 1.32 11.00
CA GLU A 247 -11.57 2.58 11.61
C GLU A 247 -10.81 3.78 11.04
N ARG A 248 -9.57 3.57 10.56
CA ARG A 248 -8.73 4.60 9.95
C ARG A 248 -7.76 4.03 8.93
N ILE A 249 -7.37 4.85 7.95
CA ILE A 249 -6.38 4.51 6.92
C ILE A 249 -5.19 5.45 7.03
N ARG A 250 -3.99 4.89 7.03
CA ARG A 250 -2.72 5.65 7.10
C ARG A 250 -1.82 5.24 5.96
N LEU A 251 -1.61 6.16 5.00
CA LEU A 251 -0.82 5.91 3.80
C LEU A 251 0.53 6.61 3.89
N TYR A 252 1.59 5.84 3.70
CA TYR A 252 2.97 6.34 3.73
C TYR A 252 3.62 6.13 2.36
N THR A 253 4.30 7.14 1.84
CA THR A 253 5.10 6.97 0.63
C THR A 253 6.44 7.70 0.72
N GLU A 254 7.46 7.06 0.22
CA GLU A 254 8.85 7.46 0.29
C GLU A 254 9.54 7.28 -1.07
N GLY A 255 8.79 7.31 -2.13
CA GLY A 255 9.29 6.92 -3.46
C GLY A 255 10.03 8.00 -4.22
N GLY A 256 9.99 9.25 -3.80
CA GLY A 256 10.57 10.36 -4.53
C GLY A 256 9.89 10.62 -5.87
N ARG A 257 10.68 10.99 -6.91
CA ARG A 257 10.17 11.49 -8.19
C ARG A 257 9.10 10.62 -8.85
N TRP A 258 9.21 9.32 -8.77
CA TRP A 258 8.25 8.40 -9.41
C TRP A 258 6.89 8.33 -8.71
N LYS A 259 6.74 9.01 -7.57
CA LYS A 259 5.47 9.13 -6.83
C LYS A 259 4.77 10.47 -7.04
N GLN A 260 5.42 11.45 -7.64
CA GLN A 260 4.91 12.83 -7.74
C GLN A 260 3.56 12.90 -8.46
N THR A 261 3.41 12.22 -9.58
CA THR A 261 2.16 12.19 -10.34
C THR A 261 1.07 11.45 -9.60
N ILE A 262 1.36 10.24 -9.12
CA ILE A 262 0.33 9.43 -8.45
C ILE A 262 -0.10 10.01 -7.10
N LEU A 263 0.78 10.73 -6.41
CA LEU A 263 0.40 11.48 -5.21
C LEU A 263 -0.68 12.52 -5.55
N ARG A 264 -0.50 13.30 -6.61
CA ARG A 264 -1.47 14.33 -7.01
C ARG A 264 -2.80 13.73 -7.47
N ILE A 265 -2.74 12.60 -8.18
CA ILE A 265 -3.95 11.85 -8.54
C ILE A 265 -4.67 11.38 -7.27
N LEU A 266 -3.95 10.80 -6.32
CA LEU A 266 -4.54 10.40 -5.04
C LEU A 266 -5.18 11.59 -4.32
N LEU A 267 -4.53 12.76 -4.30
CA LEU A 267 -5.02 13.90 -3.55
C LEU A 267 -6.24 14.59 -4.20
N PHE A 268 -6.31 14.62 -5.53
CA PHE A 268 -7.25 15.49 -6.23
C PHE A 268 -8.29 14.79 -7.12
N SER A 269 -8.10 13.50 -7.42
CA SER A 269 -9.05 12.75 -8.24
C SER A 269 -10.22 12.24 -7.42
N GLU A 270 -11.41 12.23 -8.01
CA GLU A 270 -12.52 11.43 -7.52
C GLU A 270 -12.15 9.94 -7.55
N PRO A 271 -12.83 9.10 -6.74
CA PRO A 271 -12.63 7.66 -6.78
C PRO A 271 -12.78 7.07 -8.18
N THR A 272 -11.79 6.29 -8.61
CA THR A 272 -11.79 5.66 -9.93
C THR A 272 -11.14 4.27 -9.90
N VAL A 273 -11.60 3.37 -10.75
CA VAL A 273 -11.01 2.04 -10.93
C VAL A 273 -9.63 2.09 -11.57
N ASP A 274 -9.32 3.17 -12.29
CA ASP A 274 -8.02 3.35 -12.95
C ASP A 274 -6.89 3.66 -11.96
N TYR A 275 -7.25 4.14 -10.77
CA TYR A 275 -6.34 4.42 -9.66
C TYR A 275 -6.96 3.94 -8.34
N PRO A 276 -6.91 2.64 -8.04
CA PRO A 276 -7.63 2.03 -6.92
C PRO A 276 -7.39 2.67 -5.55
N VAL A 277 -6.22 3.28 -5.34
CA VAL A 277 -5.94 4.03 -4.09
C VAL A 277 -6.90 5.19 -3.88
N THR A 278 -7.50 5.75 -4.94
CA THR A 278 -8.46 6.86 -4.82
C THR A 278 -9.75 6.46 -4.11
N LEU A 279 -10.04 5.15 -3.97
CA LEU A 279 -11.19 4.68 -3.20
C LEU A 279 -11.12 5.06 -1.71
N VAL A 280 -9.94 5.45 -1.21
CA VAL A 280 -9.80 5.94 0.17
C VAL A 280 -10.54 7.26 0.43
N HIS A 281 -10.89 8.02 -0.63
CA HIS A 281 -11.70 9.25 -0.48
C HIS A 281 -13.09 9.00 0.13
N ASP A 282 -13.61 7.78 0.01
CA ASP A 282 -14.89 7.40 0.61
C ASP A 282 -14.77 7.06 2.11
N HIS A 283 -13.54 7.03 2.64
CA HIS A 283 -13.29 6.66 4.04
C HIS A 283 -13.22 7.91 4.94
N PRO A 284 -13.87 7.91 6.13
CA PRO A 284 -13.99 9.10 6.98
C PRO A 284 -12.70 9.54 7.66
N ASP A 285 -11.72 8.64 7.84
CA ASP A 285 -10.46 8.94 8.54
C ASP A 285 -9.26 8.40 7.75
N VAL A 286 -8.77 9.23 6.83
CA VAL A 286 -7.58 8.96 6.01
C VAL A 286 -6.51 10.00 6.30
N HIS A 287 -5.25 9.59 6.35
CA HIS A 287 -4.11 10.48 6.44
C HIS A 287 -2.97 10.00 5.53
N VAL A 288 -2.44 10.90 4.74
CA VAL A 288 -1.34 10.65 3.81
C VAL A 288 -0.06 11.30 4.34
N VAL A 289 1.03 10.54 4.43
CA VAL A 289 2.34 11.02 4.90
C VAL A 289 3.37 10.74 3.81
N VAL A 290 4.07 11.80 3.37
CA VAL A 290 5.01 11.71 2.24
C VAL A 290 6.32 12.44 2.56
N ASP A 291 7.38 12.13 1.81
CA ASP A 291 8.60 12.94 1.82
C ASP A 291 8.52 14.13 0.87
N ALA A 292 9.37 15.13 1.08
CA ALA A 292 9.43 16.33 0.24
C ALA A 292 9.76 16.00 -1.23
N ALA A 293 10.52 14.94 -1.49
CA ALA A 293 10.85 14.53 -2.85
C ALA A 293 9.64 13.96 -3.61
N SER A 294 8.73 13.27 -2.90
CA SER A 294 7.46 12.80 -3.45
C SER A 294 6.45 13.92 -3.64
N ALA A 295 6.49 14.95 -2.78
CA ALA A 295 5.62 16.12 -2.87
C ALA A 295 6.04 17.12 -3.96
N ALA A 296 7.31 17.12 -4.39
CA ALA A 296 7.81 18.01 -5.43
C ALA A 296 7.00 17.92 -6.74
N CYS A 297 6.97 18.99 -7.50
CA CYS A 297 6.33 18.97 -8.82
C CYS A 297 7.05 18.03 -9.77
N PRO A 298 6.31 17.25 -10.56
CA PRO A 298 6.92 16.52 -11.66
C PRO A 298 7.57 17.49 -12.65
N PRO A 299 8.66 17.12 -13.33
CA PRO A 299 9.21 17.92 -14.42
C PRO A 299 8.14 18.17 -15.50
N SER A 300 7.94 19.43 -15.87
CA SER A 300 6.98 19.83 -16.91
C SER A 300 7.65 20.15 -18.27
N GLU A 301 8.97 20.16 -18.30
CA GLU A 301 9.74 20.44 -19.51
C GLU A 301 10.26 19.14 -20.13
N TRP A 302 9.92 18.98 -21.42
CA TRP A 302 10.40 17.92 -22.30
C TRP A 302 11.21 18.51 -23.44
#